data_888e608c99917df32577a9da073d4fd2
#
_entry.id   888e608c99917df32577a9da073d4fd2
#
_cell.length_a   1.000
_cell.length_b   1.000
_cell.length_c   1.000
_cell.angle_alpha   90.00
_cell.angle_beta   90.00
_cell.angle_gamma   90.00
#
_symmetry.space_group_name_H-M   'P 1'
#
loop_
_entity.id
_entity.type
_entity.pdbx_description
1 polymer ?
#
loop_
_entity_poly.entity_id
_entity_poly.type
_entity_poly.pdbx_seq_one_letter_code
_entity_poly.pdbx_strand_id
1 'polypeptide(L)'
;QDMAFKHIKSLLVATFSIFALMFSGPVFAQNHENEPKTELPHEAEGKLDPAKIILEHIQDAHEWHFFSFGDFHATIPLPVILYSPTNGISLFSSSRFHHGHEAYNGYKLEKGEIVAINGSKVYDFSLTKNVVQMFLALIVLVLLLTGIAKKYKSGQGVTSAPKGWQSMLEPVITFIRDEAAKPNLGHKWQKYLPYLLTVFFFILINTLFGLLPGSANVTGNIAFTIVLGVISFFVILFSTNGHFWGHIFWPPGVPL
;
A
#
# COMPACT_ATOMS: atom_id res chain seq x y z
N GLN A 1 -35.86 -11.82 16.11
CA GLN A 1 -34.57 -11.98 15.37
C GLN A 1 -33.91 -10.65 15.05
N ASP A 2 -34.67 -9.59 14.72
CA ASP A 2 -34.11 -8.25 14.34
C ASP A 2 -33.45 -7.50 15.49
N MET A 3 -33.90 -7.68 16.73
CA MET A 3 -33.30 -6.99 17.90
C MET A 3 -31.90 -7.51 18.23
N ALA A 4 -31.68 -8.82 18.20
CA ALA A 4 -30.36 -9.43 18.43
C ALA A 4 -29.35 -8.97 17.36
N PHE A 5 -29.80 -8.80 16.12
CA PHE A 5 -28.99 -8.35 15.00
C PHE A 5 -28.52 -6.89 15.15
N LYS A 6 -29.37 -6.02 15.71
CA LYS A 6 -29.05 -4.62 15.99
C LYS A 6 -27.99 -4.51 17.08
N HIS A 7 -28.06 -5.34 18.10
CA HIS A 7 -27.08 -5.37 19.19
C HIS A 7 -25.71 -5.93 18.76
N ILE A 8 -25.68 -6.94 17.88
CA ILE A 8 -24.41 -7.49 17.34
C ILE A 8 -23.69 -6.45 16.46
N LYS A 9 -24.43 -5.73 15.60
CA LYS A 9 -23.83 -4.64 14.80
C LYS A 9 -23.26 -3.52 15.68
N SER A 10 -24.00 -3.13 16.72
CA SER A 10 -23.55 -2.13 17.69
C SER A 10 -22.32 -2.59 18.45
N LEU A 11 -22.27 -3.85 18.87
CA LEU A 11 -21.12 -4.44 19.56
C LEU A 11 -19.88 -4.51 18.66
N LEU A 12 -20.04 -4.89 17.39
CA LEU A 12 -18.95 -4.93 16.41
C LEU A 12 -18.39 -3.53 16.09
N VAL A 13 -19.28 -2.54 15.97
CA VAL A 13 -18.85 -1.14 15.79
C VAL A 13 -18.12 -0.65 17.04
N ALA A 14 -18.61 -0.98 18.24
CA ALA A 14 -17.97 -0.59 19.50
C ALA A 14 -16.59 -1.27 19.66
N THR A 15 -16.48 -2.58 19.39
CA THR A 15 -15.19 -3.30 19.45
C THR A 15 -14.21 -2.80 18.40
N PHE A 16 -14.67 -2.48 17.19
CA PHE A 16 -13.82 -1.89 16.16
C PHE A 16 -13.37 -0.49 16.53
N SER A 17 -14.25 0.33 17.13
CA SER A 17 -13.90 1.66 17.63
C SER A 17 -12.87 1.60 18.75
N ILE A 18 -13.00 0.64 19.69
CA ILE A 18 -12.04 0.42 20.76
C ILE A 18 -10.69 -0.07 20.19
N PHE A 19 -10.74 -0.99 19.21
CA PHE A 19 -9.55 -1.47 18.52
C PHE A 19 -8.85 -0.34 17.75
N ALA A 20 -9.60 0.48 17.01
CA ALA A 20 -9.06 1.65 16.31
C ALA A 20 -8.48 2.69 17.30
N LEU A 21 -9.09 2.89 18.45
CA LEU A 21 -8.57 3.76 19.52
C LEU A 21 -7.30 3.19 20.18
N MET A 22 -7.17 1.88 20.32
CA MET A 22 -5.93 1.24 20.80
C MET A 22 -4.76 1.41 19.82
N PHE A 23 -5.03 1.47 18.52
CA PHE A 23 -4.00 1.74 17.49
C PHE A 23 -3.79 3.24 17.21
N SER A 24 -4.68 4.12 17.67
CA SER A 24 -4.50 5.57 17.62
C SER A 24 -3.76 6.14 18.84
N GLY A 25 -3.23 5.28 19.70
CA GLY A 25 -2.26 5.69 20.70
C GLY A 25 -1.11 6.43 20.02
N PRO A 26 -0.52 7.47 20.65
CA PRO A 26 0.63 8.13 20.09
C PRO A 26 1.67 7.04 19.83
N VAL A 27 2.11 6.93 18.58
CA VAL A 27 3.34 6.23 18.27
C VAL A 27 4.41 7.03 19.00
N PHE A 28 4.71 6.63 20.23
CA PHE A 28 5.88 7.11 20.90
C PHE A 28 7.03 6.63 20.02
N ALA A 29 7.61 7.54 19.25
CA ALA A 29 8.95 7.39 18.80
C ALA A 29 9.75 7.10 20.08
N GLN A 30 10.16 5.84 20.24
CA GLN A 30 11.03 5.48 21.34
C GLN A 30 12.27 6.35 21.15
N ASN A 31 12.43 7.33 22.04
CA ASN A 31 13.72 7.96 22.25
C ASN A 31 14.65 6.86 22.72
N HIS A 32 15.40 6.28 21.82
CA HIS A 32 16.58 5.49 22.12
C HIS A 32 17.70 6.42 22.60
N GLU A 33 17.46 7.06 23.75
CA GLU A 33 18.51 7.70 24.52
C GLU A 33 19.04 6.71 25.55
N ASN A 34 19.61 5.61 25.21
CA ASN A 34 20.48 4.78 26.08
C ASN A 34 20.67 3.37 25.52
N GLU A 35 20.95 3.24 24.24
CA GLU A 35 21.70 2.07 23.81
C GLU A 35 23.21 2.39 23.88
N PRO A 36 24.03 1.46 24.44
CA PRO A 36 25.46 1.64 24.44
C PRO A 36 25.89 1.77 22.98
N LYS A 37 26.65 2.84 22.68
CA LYS A 37 27.30 3.05 21.37
C LYS A 37 28.12 1.80 21.06
N THR A 38 27.53 0.84 20.38
CA THR A 38 28.29 -0.13 19.64
C THR A 38 28.89 0.67 18.49
N GLU A 39 30.16 1.00 18.63
CA GLU A 39 30.96 1.60 17.58
C GLU A 39 30.86 0.67 16.37
N LEU A 40 30.06 1.08 15.39
CA LEU A 40 30.09 0.44 14.07
C LEU A 40 31.51 0.58 13.55
N PRO A 41 32.12 -0.48 13.03
CA PRO A 41 33.46 -0.42 12.48
C PRO A 41 33.53 0.71 11.44
N HIS A 42 34.59 1.51 11.52
CA HIS A 42 34.91 2.57 10.56
C HIS A 42 34.56 2.16 9.13
N GLU A 43 33.78 3.01 8.45
CA GLU A 43 33.50 2.90 7.03
C GLU A 43 34.81 2.67 6.25
N ALA A 44 34.99 1.45 5.77
CA ALA A 44 35.94 1.19 4.71
C ALA A 44 35.30 1.79 3.44
N GLU A 45 35.80 2.93 3.00
CA GLU A 45 35.44 3.54 1.73
C GLU A 45 35.45 2.50 0.61
N GLY A 46 34.30 2.28 -0.03
CA GLY A 46 34.17 1.47 -1.24
C GLY A 46 33.49 0.11 -1.09
N LYS A 47 33.01 -0.31 0.08
CA LYS A 47 32.20 -1.53 0.19
C LYS A 47 30.71 -1.16 0.17
N LEU A 48 29.99 -1.73 -0.81
CA LEU A 48 28.53 -1.74 -0.82
C LEU A 48 28.02 -2.31 0.52
N ASP A 49 27.31 -1.51 1.31
CA ASP A 49 26.64 -1.96 2.52
C ASP A 49 25.26 -2.52 2.13
N PRO A 50 25.08 -3.86 2.13
CA PRO A 50 23.81 -4.48 1.74
C PRO A 50 22.66 -4.06 2.65
N ALA A 51 22.92 -3.80 3.94
CA ALA A 51 21.90 -3.41 4.90
C ALA A 51 21.36 -2.00 4.58
N LYS A 52 22.24 -1.06 4.25
CA LYS A 52 21.87 0.30 3.84
C LYS A 52 21.04 0.27 2.56
N ILE A 53 21.47 -0.50 1.55
CA ILE A 53 20.74 -0.64 0.28
C ILE A 53 19.35 -1.22 0.52
N ILE A 54 19.23 -2.26 1.36
CA ILE A 54 17.93 -2.87 1.68
C ILE A 54 17.04 -1.87 2.41
N LEU A 55 17.53 -1.15 3.39
CA LEU A 55 16.76 -0.14 4.13
C LEU A 55 16.28 0.99 3.23
N GLU A 56 17.14 1.53 2.37
CA GLU A 56 16.78 2.57 1.39
C GLU A 56 15.71 2.07 0.39
N HIS A 57 15.75 0.78 0.06
CA HIS A 57 14.77 0.18 -0.84
C HIS A 57 13.40 -0.03 -0.20
N ILE A 58 13.36 -0.33 1.11
CA ILE A 58 12.12 -0.57 1.86
C ILE A 58 11.47 0.73 2.32
N GLN A 59 12.27 1.75 2.68
CA GLN A 59 11.77 3.03 3.15
C GLN A 59 11.11 3.84 2.03
N ASP A 60 10.08 4.58 2.40
CA ASP A 60 9.46 5.54 1.51
C ASP A 60 10.36 6.80 1.40
N ALA A 61 10.30 7.49 0.27
CA ALA A 61 11.17 8.63 -0.01
C ALA A 61 10.45 9.68 -0.85
N HIS A 62 10.89 10.95 -0.70
CA HIS A 62 10.39 12.10 -1.47
C HIS A 62 11.08 12.25 -2.82
N GLU A 63 11.98 11.35 -3.16
CA GLU A 63 12.63 11.25 -4.46
C GLU A 63 12.69 9.78 -4.90
N TRP A 64 12.65 9.54 -6.20
CA TRP A 64 12.75 8.20 -6.76
C TRP A 64 14.16 7.99 -7.28
N HIS A 65 14.97 7.30 -6.50
CA HIS A 65 16.33 6.93 -6.84
C HIS A 65 16.35 5.55 -7.50
N PHE A 66 16.95 5.46 -8.69
CA PHE A 66 17.06 4.21 -9.46
C PHE A 66 18.42 3.54 -9.27
N PHE A 67 19.49 4.28 -9.52
CA PHE A 67 20.88 3.80 -9.37
C PHE A 67 21.85 4.96 -9.26
N SER A 68 23.02 4.68 -8.69
CA SER A 68 24.17 5.59 -8.64
C SER A 68 25.35 4.95 -9.34
N PHE A 69 26.07 5.74 -10.14
CA PHE A 69 27.31 5.34 -10.79
C PHE A 69 28.35 6.44 -10.64
N GLY A 70 29.27 6.29 -9.69
CA GLY A 70 30.17 7.37 -9.28
C GLY A 70 29.38 8.58 -8.77
N ASP A 71 29.65 9.76 -9.28
CA ASP A 71 28.94 11.00 -8.93
C ASP A 71 27.59 11.18 -9.66
N PHE A 72 27.25 10.25 -10.56
CA PHE A 72 25.98 10.30 -11.26
C PHE A 72 24.88 9.56 -10.49
N HIS A 73 23.84 10.28 -10.06
CA HIS A 73 22.65 9.75 -9.39
C HIS A 73 21.43 9.85 -10.32
N ALA A 74 20.93 8.71 -10.77
CA ALA A 74 19.69 8.67 -11.54
C ALA A 74 18.49 8.77 -10.60
N THR A 75 18.05 10.00 -10.31
CA THR A 75 16.93 10.30 -9.44
C THR A 75 15.84 11.09 -10.15
N ILE A 76 14.58 10.78 -9.89
CA ILE A 76 13.44 11.60 -10.28
C ILE A 76 12.95 12.33 -9.03
N PRO A 77 13.04 13.68 -8.98
CA PRO A 77 12.49 14.45 -7.89
C PRO A 77 10.97 14.42 -7.93
N LEU A 78 10.35 14.26 -6.77
CA LEU A 78 8.89 14.20 -6.62
C LEU A 78 8.34 15.53 -6.06
N PRO A 79 7.06 15.85 -6.35
CA PRO A 79 6.44 17.05 -5.80
C PRO A 79 6.20 16.90 -4.30
N VAL A 80 6.67 17.88 -3.56
CA VAL A 80 6.49 18.00 -2.10
C VAL A 80 5.34 18.96 -1.82
N ILE A 81 4.38 18.51 -1.03
CA ILE A 81 3.19 19.25 -0.62
C ILE A 81 3.13 19.22 0.91
N LEU A 82 3.41 20.35 1.54
CA LEU A 82 3.41 20.47 3.00
C LEU A 82 2.35 21.44 3.46
N TYR A 83 1.76 21.15 4.60
CA TYR A 83 0.93 22.08 5.34
C TYR A 83 1.51 22.30 6.74
N SER A 84 1.75 23.54 7.09
CA SER A 84 2.12 23.93 8.45
C SER A 84 1.17 25.02 8.96
N PRO A 85 0.70 24.93 10.21
CA PRO A 85 -0.15 25.97 10.80
C PRO A 85 0.50 27.36 10.82
N THR A 86 1.83 27.41 10.82
CA THR A 86 2.62 28.66 10.85
C THR A 86 2.89 29.22 9.46
N ASN A 87 3.18 28.36 8.47
CA ASN A 87 3.65 28.78 7.14
C ASN A 87 2.60 28.54 6.03
N GLY A 88 1.43 27.93 6.39
CA GLY A 88 0.41 27.58 5.39
C GLY A 88 0.83 26.42 4.49
N ILE A 89 0.34 26.42 3.24
CA ILE A 89 0.65 25.39 2.24
C ILE A 89 1.93 25.77 1.50
N SER A 90 2.85 24.82 1.41
CA SER A 90 4.11 24.93 0.65
C SER A 90 4.15 23.85 -0.43
N LEU A 91 4.40 24.24 -1.68
CA LEU A 91 4.50 23.35 -2.83
C LEU A 91 5.82 23.59 -3.56
N PHE A 92 6.64 22.55 -3.66
CA PHE A 92 7.94 22.61 -4.36
C PHE A 92 8.41 21.22 -4.77
N SER A 93 9.51 21.13 -5.52
CA SER A 93 10.13 19.84 -5.89
C SER A 93 11.13 19.39 -4.82
N SER A 94 11.20 18.10 -4.55
CA SER A 94 12.17 17.51 -3.62
C SER A 94 13.63 17.77 -4.02
N SER A 95 13.91 18.08 -5.29
CA SER A 95 15.24 18.48 -5.75
C SER A 95 15.82 19.70 -5.01
N ARG A 96 14.96 20.51 -4.38
CA ARG A 96 15.39 21.67 -3.57
C ARG A 96 16.12 21.30 -2.28
N PHE A 97 15.99 20.07 -1.85
CA PHE A 97 16.71 19.57 -0.68
C PHE A 97 18.12 19.03 -1.00
N HIS A 98 18.53 18.99 -2.28
CA HIS A 98 19.81 18.46 -2.72
C HIS A 98 20.18 17.15 -2.01
N HIS A 99 19.31 16.15 -2.11
CA HIS A 99 19.39 14.84 -1.43
C HIS A 99 19.47 14.93 0.12
N GLY A 100 18.87 15.98 0.69
CA GLY A 100 18.83 16.20 2.14
C GLY A 100 19.99 17.01 2.71
N HIS A 101 20.92 17.48 1.86
CA HIS A 101 22.04 18.31 2.28
C HIS A 101 21.67 19.77 2.52
N GLU A 102 20.60 20.25 1.94
CA GLU A 102 20.17 21.65 2.03
C GLU A 102 18.76 21.78 2.58
N ALA A 103 18.55 22.85 3.34
CA ALA A 103 17.23 23.24 3.80
C ALA A 103 16.57 24.18 2.80
N TYR A 104 15.26 24.05 2.57
CA TYR A 104 14.51 24.90 1.66
C TYR A 104 13.21 25.37 2.30
N ASN A 105 12.90 26.67 2.15
CA ASN A 105 11.67 27.31 2.62
C ASN A 105 11.33 27.06 4.10
N GLY A 106 12.36 26.96 4.97
CA GLY A 106 12.20 26.69 6.40
C GLY A 106 11.97 25.21 6.74
N TYR A 107 12.13 24.31 5.79
CA TYR A 107 12.06 22.86 5.96
C TYR A 107 13.39 22.19 5.65
N LYS A 108 13.64 21.05 6.28
CA LYS A 108 14.80 20.18 6.02
C LYS A 108 14.36 18.73 5.97
N LEU A 109 15.11 17.91 5.28
CA LEU A 109 14.91 16.46 5.23
C LEU A 109 15.76 15.80 6.31
N GLU A 110 15.16 15.16 7.30
CA GLU A 110 15.85 14.40 8.35
C GLU A 110 15.34 12.96 8.36
N LYS A 111 16.25 12.01 8.20
CA LYS A 111 15.94 10.56 8.23
C LYS A 111 14.77 10.16 7.32
N GLY A 112 14.60 10.81 6.17
CA GLY A 112 13.52 10.57 5.21
C GLY A 112 12.23 11.35 5.47
N GLU A 113 12.11 12.06 6.59
CA GLU A 113 10.96 12.89 6.94
C GLU A 113 11.26 14.37 6.74
N ILE A 114 10.26 15.15 6.33
CA ILE A 114 10.38 16.59 6.18
C ILE A 114 9.94 17.27 7.48
N VAL A 115 10.88 17.96 8.11
CA VAL A 115 10.66 18.68 9.37
C VAL A 115 10.87 20.18 9.20
N ALA A 116 10.13 20.99 9.97
CA ALA A 116 10.33 22.43 9.99
C ALA A 116 11.52 22.78 10.89
N ILE A 117 12.38 23.69 10.43
CA ILE A 117 13.55 24.14 11.17
C ILE A 117 13.18 24.82 12.50
N ASN A 118 12.03 25.50 12.51
CA ASN A 118 11.50 26.19 13.71
C ASN A 118 10.79 25.23 14.70
N GLY A 119 10.81 23.92 14.45
CA GLY A 119 10.14 22.92 15.30
C GLY A 119 8.61 22.92 15.20
N SER A 120 8.01 23.68 14.29
CA SER A 120 6.55 23.68 14.08
C SER A 120 6.08 22.35 13.49
N LYS A 121 4.84 21.98 13.81
CA LYS A 121 4.24 20.76 13.27
C LYS A 121 4.06 20.88 11.75
N VAL A 122 4.49 19.87 11.04
CA VAL A 122 4.35 19.75 9.58
C VAL A 122 3.45 18.56 9.28
N TYR A 123 2.49 18.77 8.38
CA TYR A 123 1.68 17.71 7.79
C TYR A 123 2.16 17.52 6.36
N ASP A 124 2.65 16.33 6.08
CA ASP A 124 3.20 15.96 4.79
C ASP A 124 2.14 15.25 3.95
N PHE A 125 1.79 15.84 2.81
CA PHE A 125 0.89 15.31 1.80
C PHE A 125 1.62 15.08 0.47
N SER A 126 2.94 14.97 0.51
CA SER A 126 3.78 14.82 -0.67
C SER A 126 3.49 13.53 -1.43
N LEU A 127 3.77 13.57 -2.73
CA LEU A 127 3.79 12.36 -3.54
C LEU A 127 5.12 11.64 -3.33
N THR A 128 5.10 10.66 -2.45
CA THR A 128 6.27 9.82 -2.17
C THR A 128 6.46 8.75 -3.24
N LYS A 129 7.60 8.10 -3.24
CA LYS A 129 7.96 6.99 -4.13
C LYS A 129 6.89 5.88 -4.12
N ASN A 130 6.41 5.48 -2.92
CA ASN A 130 5.37 4.45 -2.77
C ASN A 130 4.05 4.90 -3.39
N VAL A 131 3.64 6.15 -3.17
CA VAL A 131 2.39 6.71 -3.70
C VAL A 131 2.42 6.78 -5.22
N VAL A 132 3.53 7.24 -5.81
CA VAL A 132 3.67 7.32 -7.28
C VAL A 132 3.63 5.92 -7.90
N GLN A 133 4.33 4.94 -7.32
CA GLN A 133 4.28 3.56 -7.81
C GLN A 133 2.88 2.96 -7.69
N MET A 134 2.16 3.23 -6.60
CA MET A 134 0.78 2.79 -6.41
C MET A 134 -0.14 3.35 -7.51
N PHE A 135 -0.02 4.65 -7.85
CA PHE A 135 -0.77 5.24 -8.96
C PHE A 135 -0.39 4.64 -10.31
N LEU A 136 0.90 4.38 -10.55
CA LEU A 136 1.34 3.72 -11.76
C LEU A 136 0.74 2.31 -11.88
N ALA A 137 0.77 1.53 -10.78
CA ALA A 137 0.14 0.22 -10.74
C ALA A 137 -1.37 0.29 -11.00
N LEU A 138 -2.06 1.30 -10.47
CA LEU A 138 -3.49 1.51 -10.70
C LEU A 138 -3.79 1.83 -12.18
N ILE A 139 -2.99 2.68 -12.81
CA ILE A 139 -3.11 2.98 -14.24
C ILE A 139 -2.93 1.71 -15.07
N VAL A 140 -1.86 0.95 -14.80
CA VAL A 140 -1.60 -0.32 -15.50
C VAL A 140 -2.75 -1.29 -15.30
N LEU A 141 -3.28 -1.41 -14.07
CA LEU A 141 -4.44 -2.25 -13.74
C LEU A 141 -5.67 -1.89 -14.58
N VAL A 142 -6.01 -0.60 -14.62
CA VAL A 142 -7.19 -0.11 -15.37
C VAL A 142 -7.03 -0.40 -16.86
N LEU A 143 -5.86 -0.09 -17.42
CA LEU A 143 -5.58 -0.35 -18.85
C LEU A 143 -5.62 -1.85 -19.17
N LEU A 144 -5.06 -2.68 -18.30
CA LEU A 144 -5.02 -4.13 -18.48
C LEU A 144 -6.41 -4.75 -18.41
N LEU A 145 -7.17 -4.49 -17.33
CA LEU A 145 -8.49 -5.09 -17.14
C LEU A 145 -9.52 -4.58 -18.16
N THR A 146 -9.49 -3.27 -18.48
CA THR A 146 -10.40 -2.72 -19.50
C THR A 146 -10.04 -3.21 -20.89
N GLY A 147 -8.75 -3.37 -21.20
CA GLY A 147 -8.28 -3.96 -22.45
C GLY A 147 -8.77 -5.39 -22.63
N ILE A 148 -8.65 -6.22 -21.59
CA ILE A 148 -9.14 -7.60 -21.60
C ILE A 148 -10.67 -7.65 -21.70
N ALA A 149 -11.38 -6.80 -20.94
CA ALA A 149 -12.84 -6.73 -21.01
C ALA A 149 -13.36 -6.37 -22.41
N LYS A 150 -12.67 -5.48 -23.14
CA LYS A 150 -13.00 -5.16 -24.53
C LYS A 150 -12.83 -6.37 -25.44
N LYS A 151 -11.78 -7.18 -25.25
CA LYS A 151 -11.55 -8.40 -26.03
C LYS A 151 -12.63 -9.45 -25.79
N TYR A 152 -13.03 -9.67 -24.55
CA TYR A 152 -14.16 -10.56 -24.24
C TYR A 152 -15.47 -10.08 -24.87
N LYS A 153 -15.75 -8.77 -24.86
CA LYS A 153 -16.92 -8.20 -25.52
C LYS A 153 -16.90 -8.39 -27.05
N SER A 154 -15.73 -8.44 -27.68
CA SER A 154 -15.59 -8.72 -29.11
C SER A 154 -15.64 -10.22 -29.45
N GLY A 155 -15.86 -11.09 -28.47
CA GLY A 155 -15.93 -12.54 -28.65
C GLY A 155 -14.60 -13.28 -28.54
N GLN A 156 -13.47 -12.58 -28.43
CA GLN A 156 -12.17 -13.19 -28.24
C GLN A 156 -12.06 -13.79 -26.82
N GLY A 157 -11.75 -15.07 -26.73
CA GLY A 157 -11.79 -15.82 -25.47
C GLY A 157 -13.17 -16.41 -25.12
N VAL A 158 -14.21 -16.14 -25.96
CA VAL A 158 -15.58 -16.70 -25.79
C VAL A 158 -15.92 -17.57 -27.00
N THR A 159 -15.89 -17.00 -28.22
CA THR A 159 -16.17 -17.69 -29.49
C THR A 159 -14.91 -18.04 -30.25
N SER A 160 -13.79 -17.43 -29.95
CA SER A 160 -12.48 -17.69 -30.51
C SER A 160 -11.42 -17.81 -29.44
N ALA A 161 -10.31 -18.50 -29.72
CA ALA A 161 -9.21 -18.63 -28.76
C ALA A 161 -8.63 -17.28 -28.35
N PRO A 162 -8.27 -17.09 -27.06
CA PRO A 162 -7.61 -15.88 -26.59
C PRO A 162 -6.23 -15.73 -27.24
N LYS A 163 -5.78 -14.50 -27.46
CA LYS A 163 -4.49 -14.20 -28.10
C LYS A 163 -3.71 -13.12 -27.32
N GLY A 164 -2.38 -13.23 -27.38
CA GLY A 164 -1.47 -12.27 -26.74
C GLY A 164 -1.64 -12.18 -25.23
N TRP A 165 -1.64 -10.99 -24.66
CA TRP A 165 -1.75 -10.75 -23.21
C TRP A 165 -3.01 -11.36 -22.59
N GLN A 166 -4.12 -11.45 -23.32
CA GLN A 166 -5.31 -12.12 -22.83
C GLN A 166 -5.05 -13.60 -22.54
N SER A 167 -4.36 -14.30 -23.44
CA SER A 167 -4.03 -15.73 -23.27
C SER A 167 -3.16 -15.98 -22.04
N MET A 168 -2.27 -15.02 -21.70
CA MET A 168 -1.41 -15.13 -20.51
C MET A 168 -2.20 -14.89 -19.22
N LEU A 169 -3.16 -13.96 -19.22
CA LEU A 169 -3.89 -13.58 -18.03
C LEU A 169 -5.16 -14.39 -17.79
N GLU A 170 -5.70 -15.03 -18.82
CA GLU A 170 -6.92 -15.81 -18.73
C GLU A 170 -6.83 -16.98 -17.73
N PRO A 171 -5.74 -17.76 -17.65
CA PRO A 171 -5.60 -18.79 -16.62
C PRO A 171 -5.71 -18.23 -15.20
N VAL A 172 -5.16 -17.04 -14.95
CA VAL A 172 -5.22 -16.37 -13.65
C VAL A 172 -6.64 -15.90 -13.36
N ILE A 173 -7.30 -15.29 -14.35
CA ILE A 173 -8.69 -14.81 -14.20
C ILE A 173 -9.64 -15.99 -13.96
N THR A 174 -9.49 -17.08 -14.72
CA THR A 174 -10.30 -18.30 -14.56
C THR A 174 -10.04 -18.97 -13.22
N PHE A 175 -8.80 -19.03 -12.77
CA PHE A 175 -8.44 -19.54 -11.44
C PHE A 175 -9.16 -18.74 -10.33
N ILE A 176 -9.08 -17.41 -10.34
CA ILE A 176 -9.76 -16.58 -9.33
C ILE A 176 -11.27 -16.76 -9.40
N ARG A 177 -11.83 -16.87 -10.59
CA ARG A 177 -13.27 -17.08 -10.80
C ARG A 177 -13.72 -18.44 -10.29
N ASP A 178 -13.04 -19.53 -10.70
CA ASP A 178 -13.52 -20.90 -10.56
C ASP A 178 -13.07 -21.53 -9.24
N GLU A 179 -11.86 -21.24 -8.77
CA GLU A 179 -11.30 -21.82 -7.54
C GLU A 179 -11.49 -20.93 -6.30
N ALA A 180 -11.63 -19.60 -6.48
CA ALA A 180 -11.82 -18.70 -5.36
C ALA A 180 -13.26 -18.14 -5.26
N ALA A 181 -13.77 -17.50 -6.34
CA ALA A 181 -15.02 -16.77 -6.26
C ALA A 181 -16.25 -17.69 -6.22
N LYS A 182 -16.38 -18.64 -7.15
CA LYS A 182 -17.53 -19.52 -7.25
C LYS A 182 -17.74 -20.41 -6.01
N PRO A 183 -16.73 -21.12 -5.50
CA PRO A 183 -16.91 -22.02 -4.35
C PRO A 183 -17.29 -21.26 -3.09
N ASN A 184 -16.70 -20.08 -2.87
CA ASN A 184 -16.87 -19.34 -1.61
C ASN A 184 -18.07 -18.39 -1.60
N LEU A 185 -18.48 -17.84 -2.75
CA LEU A 185 -19.53 -16.84 -2.85
C LEU A 185 -20.86 -17.38 -3.41
N GLY A 186 -20.89 -18.62 -3.87
CA GLY A 186 -22.08 -19.25 -4.42
C GLY A 186 -22.76 -18.38 -5.49
N HIS A 187 -24.05 -18.13 -5.39
CA HIS A 187 -24.80 -17.34 -6.39
C HIS A 187 -24.37 -15.88 -6.52
N LYS A 188 -23.61 -15.34 -5.55
CA LYS A 188 -23.18 -13.93 -5.54
C LYS A 188 -21.82 -13.70 -6.19
N TRP A 189 -21.13 -14.73 -6.68
CA TRP A 189 -19.78 -14.65 -7.18
C TRP A 189 -19.62 -13.62 -8.31
N GLN A 190 -20.58 -13.50 -9.22
CA GLN A 190 -20.54 -12.54 -10.34
C GLN A 190 -20.49 -11.08 -9.87
N LYS A 191 -21.20 -10.77 -8.77
CA LYS A 191 -21.22 -9.42 -8.19
C LYS A 191 -19.86 -9.03 -7.61
N TYR A 192 -19.16 -9.96 -6.99
CA TYR A 192 -17.91 -9.69 -6.28
C TYR A 192 -16.66 -10.02 -7.08
N LEU A 193 -16.77 -10.74 -8.19
CA LEU A 193 -15.63 -11.08 -9.05
C LEU A 193 -14.83 -9.85 -9.51
N PRO A 194 -15.44 -8.73 -9.96
CA PRO A 194 -14.67 -7.55 -10.33
C PRO A 194 -13.82 -7.01 -9.19
N TYR A 195 -14.36 -6.98 -7.97
CA TYR A 195 -13.62 -6.56 -6.78
C TYR A 195 -12.43 -7.49 -6.49
N LEU A 196 -12.66 -8.81 -6.49
CA LEU A 196 -11.61 -9.79 -6.25
C LEU A 196 -10.49 -9.70 -7.29
N LEU A 197 -10.84 -9.56 -8.57
CA LEU A 197 -9.85 -9.36 -9.64
C LEU A 197 -9.08 -8.06 -9.48
N THR A 198 -9.77 -6.97 -9.10
CA THR A 198 -9.12 -5.67 -8.88
C THR A 198 -8.09 -5.75 -7.74
N VAL A 199 -8.47 -6.29 -6.58
CA VAL A 199 -7.56 -6.43 -5.44
C VAL A 199 -6.41 -7.36 -5.76
N PHE A 200 -6.68 -8.51 -6.37
CA PHE A 200 -5.65 -9.48 -6.72
C PHE A 200 -4.62 -8.89 -7.71
N PHE A 201 -5.08 -8.34 -8.82
CA PHE A 201 -4.18 -7.78 -9.82
C PHE A 201 -3.47 -6.51 -9.33
N PHE A 202 -4.10 -5.72 -8.47
CA PHE A 202 -3.47 -4.57 -7.86
C PHE A 202 -2.28 -4.99 -6.97
N ILE A 203 -2.46 -6.00 -6.13
CA ILE A 203 -1.39 -6.56 -5.32
C ILE A 203 -0.32 -7.19 -6.23
N LEU A 204 -0.71 -8.00 -7.21
CA LEU A 204 0.20 -8.66 -8.14
C LEU A 204 1.08 -7.67 -8.90
N ILE A 205 0.49 -6.60 -9.45
CA ILE A 205 1.24 -5.58 -10.21
C ILE A 205 2.23 -4.85 -9.29
N ASN A 206 1.80 -4.44 -8.08
CA ASN A 206 2.70 -3.79 -7.12
C ASN A 206 3.84 -4.73 -6.68
N THR A 207 3.56 -6.02 -6.48
CA THR A 207 4.58 -7.03 -6.15
C THR A 207 5.58 -7.21 -7.29
N LEU A 208 5.09 -7.28 -8.55
CA LEU A 208 5.95 -7.36 -9.72
C LEU A 208 6.81 -6.10 -9.89
N PHE A 209 6.25 -4.93 -9.65
CA PHE A 209 7.04 -3.70 -9.64
C PHE A 209 8.10 -3.72 -8.55
N GLY A 210 7.79 -4.21 -7.35
CA GLY A 210 8.75 -4.33 -6.25
C GLY A 210 9.94 -5.26 -6.53
N LEU A 211 9.87 -6.10 -7.57
CA LEU A 211 11.01 -6.91 -8.03
C LEU A 211 12.00 -6.13 -8.90
N LEU A 212 11.61 -4.96 -9.42
CA LEU A 212 12.49 -4.14 -10.25
C LEU A 212 13.48 -3.36 -9.38
N PRO A 213 14.77 -3.33 -9.74
CA PRO A 213 15.75 -2.53 -9.01
C PRO A 213 15.35 -1.04 -8.99
N GLY A 214 15.52 -0.37 -7.86
CA GLY A 214 15.14 1.03 -7.69
C GLY A 214 13.64 1.30 -7.52
N SER A 215 12.77 0.30 -7.65
CA SER A 215 11.33 0.46 -7.43
C SER A 215 10.99 0.58 -5.93
N ALA A 216 9.76 0.97 -5.64
CA ALA A 216 9.23 0.99 -4.28
C ALA A 216 8.69 -0.39 -3.87
N ASN A 217 8.81 -0.73 -2.59
CA ASN A 217 8.19 -1.93 -2.03
C ASN A 217 6.82 -1.58 -1.40
N VAL A 218 5.85 -1.22 -2.22
CA VAL A 218 4.52 -0.78 -1.77
C VAL A 218 3.82 -1.86 -0.95
N THR A 219 3.88 -3.13 -1.39
CA THR A 219 3.23 -4.26 -0.70
C THR A 219 3.92 -4.64 0.60
N GLY A 220 5.19 -4.30 0.77
CA GLY A 220 5.92 -4.46 2.03
C GLY A 220 5.64 -3.38 3.05
N ASN A 221 4.97 -2.30 2.66
CA ASN A 221 4.60 -1.22 3.59
C ASN A 221 3.38 -1.65 4.43
N ILE A 222 3.56 -1.65 5.76
CA ILE A 222 2.52 -2.05 6.71
C ILE A 222 1.27 -1.16 6.61
N ALA A 223 1.45 0.16 6.48
CA ALA A 223 0.32 1.09 6.38
C ALA A 223 -0.54 0.79 5.15
N PHE A 224 0.08 0.53 4.00
CA PHE A 224 -0.62 0.13 2.79
C PHE A 224 -1.42 -1.16 2.99
N THR A 225 -0.80 -2.18 3.59
CA THR A 225 -1.43 -3.48 3.81
C THR A 225 -2.61 -3.36 4.79
N ILE A 226 -2.48 -2.56 5.85
CA ILE A 226 -3.56 -2.30 6.80
C ILE A 226 -4.73 -1.60 6.10
N VAL A 227 -4.48 -0.55 5.30
CA VAL A 227 -5.54 0.18 4.58
C VAL A 227 -6.29 -0.76 3.64
N LEU A 228 -5.58 -1.58 2.87
CA LEU A 228 -6.19 -2.55 1.96
C LEU A 228 -7.01 -3.60 2.72
N GLY A 229 -6.49 -4.07 3.86
CA GLY A 229 -7.21 -4.99 4.76
C GLY A 229 -8.48 -4.36 5.34
N VAL A 230 -8.42 -3.11 5.78
CA VAL A 230 -9.58 -2.36 6.30
C VAL A 230 -10.64 -2.17 5.21
N ILE A 231 -10.25 -1.78 4.00
CA ILE A 231 -11.19 -1.69 2.86
C ILE A 231 -11.87 -3.04 2.62
N SER A 232 -11.09 -4.12 2.58
CA SER A 232 -11.63 -5.48 2.39
C SER A 232 -12.56 -5.89 3.53
N PHE A 233 -12.21 -5.56 4.76
CA PHE A 233 -13.07 -5.78 5.93
C PHE A 233 -14.42 -5.06 5.80
N PHE A 234 -14.43 -3.79 5.38
CA PHE A 234 -15.68 -3.08 5.15
C PHE A 234 -16.52 -3.70 4.03
N VAL A 235 -15.89 -4.14 2.93
CA VAL A 235 -16.60 -4.86 1.87
C VAL A 235 -17.26 -6.12 2.43
N ILE A 236 -16.57 -6.91 3.25
CA ILE A 236 -17.11 -8.09 3.90
C ILE A 236 -18.26 -7.70 4.85
N LEU A 237 -18.04 -6.71 5.71
CA LEU A 237 -19.01 -6.25 6.71
C LEU A 237 -20.37 -5.88 6.07
N PHE A 238 -20.35 -5.13 4.97
CA PHE A 238 -21.56 -4.69 4.27
C PHE A 238 -22.15 -5.75 3.32
N SER A 239 -21.39 -6.78 2.98
CA SER A 239 -21.78 -7.80 2.00
C SER A 239 -22.35 -9.06 2.65
N THR A 240 -22.06 -9.30 3.93
CA THR A 240 -22.41 -10.51 4.66
C THR A 240 -23.68 -10.34 5.48
N ASN A 241 -24.25 -11.48 5.87
CA ASN A 241 -25.42 -11.57 6.74
C ASN A 241 -25.04 -12.14 8.13
N GLY A 242 -26.01 -12.19 9.06
CA GLY A 242 -25.74 -12.69 10.41
C GLY A 242 -25.34 -14.14 10.49
N HIS A 243 -25.73 -14.95 9.54
CA HIS A 243 -25.33 -16.36 9.49
C HIS A 243 -23.79 -16.47 9.31
N PHE A 244 -23.20 -15.66 8.45
CA PHE A 244 -21.75 -15.61 8.26
C PHE A 244 -21.01 -15.27 9.57
N TRP A 245 -21.46 -14.21 10.25
CA TRP A 245 -20.85 -13.79 11.53
C TRP A 245 -21.08 -14.84 12.64
N GLY A 246 -22.26 -15.46 12.68
CA GLY A 246 -22.53 -16.56 13.59
C GLY A 246 -21.57 -17.73 13.37
N HIS A 247 -21.26 -18.07 12.12
CA HIS A 247 -20.33 -19.14 11.79
C HIS A 247 -18.88 -18.82 12.14
N ILE A 248 -18.48 -17.54 12.08
CA ILE A 248 -17.11 -17.10 12.46
C ILE A 248 -16.95 -17.14 13.99
N PHE A 249 -17.88 -16.54 14.73
CA PHE A 249 -17.76 -16.44 16.18
C PHE A 249 -18.23 -17.69 16.92
N TRP A 250 -19.03 -18.51 16.27
CA TRP A 250 -19.62 -19.72 16.83
C TRP A 250 -19.68 -20.82 15.78
N PRO A 251 -18.53 -21.39 15.42
CA PRO A 251 -18.51 -22.46 14.42
C PRO A 251 -19.25 -23.70 14.92
N PRO A 252 -20.10 -24.32 14.09
CA PRO A 252 -20.84 -25.55 14.48
C PRO A 252 -19.82 -26.66 14.76
N GLY A 253 -20.05 -27.38 15.87
CA GLY A 253 -19.23 -28.54 16.28
C GLY A 253 -18.08 -28.22 17.23
N VAL A 254 -17.91 -26.99 17.67
CA VAL A 254 -16.97 -26.63 18.74
C VAL A 254 -17.74 -26.66 20.06
N PRO A 255 -17.43 -27.57 21.01
CA PRO A 255 -18.02 -27.53 22.35
C PRO A 255 -17.57 -26.27 23.09
N LEU A 256 -18.50 -25.70 23.86
CA LEU A 256 -18.26 -24.60 24.79
C LEU A 256 -17.47 -25.06 26.02
#